data_ba073d0e14b5701dc96e19d686dfc85a
#
_entry.id   ba073d0e14b5701dc96e19d686dfc85a
#
_cell.length_a   1.000
_cell.length_b   1.000
_cell.length_c   1.000
_cell.angle_alpha   90.00
_cell.angle_beta   90.00
_cell.angle_gamma   90.00
#
_symmetry.space_group_name_H-M   'P 1'
#
loop_
_entity.id
_entity.type
_entity.pdbx_description
1 polymer ?
#
loop_
_entity_poly.entity_id
_entity_poly.type
_entity_poly.pdbx_seq_one_letter_code
_entity_poly.pdbx_strand_id
1 'polypeptide(L)'
;MINIQHLIDDAKCFEAVRELRWPDGVRCPDCQAGDIHKRGFHTHQAHRQRYECQACGRQFDDLSGTVFEGHHQPLRVWVLCLYFMGLNVSNEQIAAELDLSVGDAQAMTTQLREGIVVKKSRCN
;
A
#
# COMPACT_ATOMS: atom_id res chain seq x y z
N MET A 1 25.79 3.63 -9.65
CA MET A 1 24.91 3.88 -8.50
C MET A 1 23.93 2.73 -8.37
N ILE A 2 23.72 2.24 -7.19
CA ILE A 2 22.79 1.14 -6.96
C ILE A 2 21.37 1.68 -7.01
N ASN A 3 20.51 1.03 -7.77
CA ASN A 3 19.09 1.37 -7.78
C ASN A 3 18.44 0.70 -6.58
N ILE A 4 18.10 1.48 -5.57
CA ILE A 4 17.59 0.95 -4.31
C ILE A 4 16.28 0.18 -4.48
N GLN A 5 15.50 0.48 -5.53
CA GLN A 5 14.26 -0.25 -5.79
C GLN A 5 14.49 -1.74 -6.04
N HIS A 6 15.67 -2.12 -6.47
CA HIS A 6 16.00 -3.51 -6.74
C HIS A 6 16.43 -4.28 -5.50
N LEU A 7 16.57 -3.61 -4.35
CA LEU A 7 16.96 -4.24 -3.11
C LEU A 7 15.80 -4.82 -2.33
N ILE A 8 14.57 -4.52 -2.72
CA ILE A 8 13.39 -5.01 -2.04
C ILE A 8 12.51 -5.75 -3.05
N ASP A 9 12.01 -6.92 -2.68
CA ASP A 9 11.15 -7.68 -3.57
C ASP A 9 9.67 -7.41 -3.30
N ASP A 10 8.83 -7.74 -4.28
CA ASP A 10 7.40 -7.46 -4.21
C ASP A 10 6.71 -8.25 -3.10
N ALA A 11 7.14 -9.49 -2.85
CA ALA A 11 6.53 -10.29 -1.80
C ALA A 11 6.67 -9.60 -0.44
N LYS A 12 7.86 -9.08 -0.14
CA LYS A 12 8.11 -8.39 1.12
C LYS A 12 7.33 -7.07 1.19
N CYS A 13 7.16 -6.39 0.07
CA CYS A 13 6.36 -5.17 0.03
C CYS A 13 4.91 -5.45 0.41
N PHE A 14 4.32 -6.51 -0.14
CA PHE A 14 2.95 -6.87 0.20
C PHE A 14 2.82 -7.35 1.64
N GLU A 15 3.83 -8.07 2.16
CA GLU A 15 3.85 -8.43 3.57
C GLU A 15 3.86 -7.19 4.47
N ALA A 16 4.69 -6.21 4.14
CA ALA A 16 4.77 -4.97 4.91
C ALA A 16 3.44 -4.22 4.93
N VAL A 17 2.76 -4.15 3.79
CA VAL A 17 1.45 -3.50 3.71
C VAL A 17 0.43 -4.24 4.58
N ARG A 18 0.42 -5.57 4.53
CA ARG A 18 -0.50 -6.36 5.36
C ARG A 18 -0.27 -6.11 6.84
N GLU A 19 0.98 -6.04 7.28
CA GLU A 19 1.30 -5.78 8.68
C GLU A 19 0.88 -4.39 9.13
N LEU A 20 1.09 -3.39 8.25
CA LEU A 20 0.69 -2.03 8.55
C LEU A 20 -0.83 -1.89 8.59
N ARG A 21 -1.52 -2.58 7.69
CA ARG A 21 -2.95 -2.43 7.52
C ARG A 21 -3.74 -3.26 8.51
N TRP A 22 -3.27 -4.46 8.78
CA TRP A 22 -4.01 -5.42 9.59
C TRP A 22 -3.11 -6.09 10.63
N PRO A 23 -2.62 -5.33 11.60
CA PRO A 23 -1.71 -5.90 12.60
C PRO A 23 -2.33 -7.03 13.42
N ASP A 24 -3.67 -7.04 13.55
CA ASP A 24 -4.37 -8.07 14.30
C ASP A 24 -5.12 -9.05 13.41
N GLY A 25 -4.83 -9.07 12.12
CA GLY A 25 -5.48 -9.96 11.17
C GLY A 25 -6.39 -9.22 10.20
N VAL A 26 -6.61 -9.83 9.05
CA VAL A 26 -7.38 -9.21 7.96
C VAL A 26 -8.83 -8.99 8.38
N ARG A 27 -9.36 -7.81 8.09
CA ARG A 27 -10.76 -7.45 8.35
C ARG A 27 -11.36 -6.80 7.12
N CYS A 28 -12.66 -7.01 6.94
CA CYS A 28 -13.39 -6.41 5.84
C CYS A 28 -13.37 -4.88 5.96
N PRO A 29 -13.00 -4.17 4.88
CA PRO A 29 -13.00 -2.70 4.93
C PRO A 29 -14.40 -2.08 5.04
N ASP A 30 -15.45 -2.84 4.72
CA ASP A 30 -16.81 -2.31 4.81
C ASP A 30 -17.49 -2.62 6.14
N CYS A 31 -17.50 -3.88 6.57
CA CYS A 31 -18.26 -4.27 7.76
C CYS A 31 -17.38 -4.61 8.96
N GLN A 32 -16.07 -4.58 8.81
CA GLN A 32 -15.09 -4.85 9.87
C GLN A 32 -15.11 -6.28 10.41
N ALA A 33 -15.81 -7.20 9.75
CA ALA A 33 -15.84 -8.60 10.18
C ALA A 33 -14.48 -9.24 9.96
N GLY A 34 -14.13 -10.17 10.83
CA GLY A 34 -12.89 -10.92 10.74
C GLY A 34 -13.00 -12.27 10.05
N ASP A 35 -14.20 -12.65 9.60
CA ASP A 35 -14.40 -13.92 8.92
C ASP A 35 -14.09 -13.75 7.43
N ILE A 36 -12.83 -13.87 7.09
CA ILE A 36 -12.31 -13.57 5.77
C ILE A 36 -11.74 -14.82 5.12
N HIS A 37 -12.16 -15.11 3.90
CA HIS A 37 -11.58 -16.19 3.10
C HIS A 37 -10.60 -15.63 2.08
N LYS A 38 -9.47 -16.29 1.94
CA LYS A 38 -8.50 -15.96 0.91
C LYS A 38 -8.97 -16.54 -0.41
N ARG A 39 -8.93 -15.70 -1.47
CA ARG A 39 -9.41 -16.06 -2.80
C ARG A 39 -8.29 -16.15 -3.82
N GLY A 40 -7.07 -16.47 -3.39
CA GLY A 40 -5.92 -16.55 -4.27
C GLY A 40 -5.30 -15.19 -4.51
N PHE A 41 -4.46 -15.12 -5.52
CA PHE A 41 -3.69 -13.92 -5.78
C PHE A 41 -4.18 -13.22 -7.05
N HIS A 42 -3.83 -11.93 -7.15
CA HIS A 42 -4.19 -11.11 -8.30
C HIS A 42 -3.50 -11.65 -9.56
N THR A 43 -4.19 -11.58 -10.69
CA THR A 43 -3.70 -12.12 -11.96
C THR A 43 -2.38 -11.47 -12.41
N HIS A 44 -2.27 -10.16 -12.25
CA HIS A 44 -1.10 -9.41 -12.72
C HIS A 44 -0.11 -9.06 -11.63
N GLN A 45 -0.45 -9.29 -10.38
CA GLN A 45 0.42 -9.01 -9.23
C GLN A 45 0.42 -10.23 -8.32
N ALA A 46 1.36 -11.13 -8.57
CA ALA A 46 1.35 -12.48 -7.99
C ALA A 46 1.38 -12.52 -6.46
N HIS A 47 1.83 -11.45 -5.82
CA HIS A 47 1.91 -11.39 -4.36
C HIS A 47 0.79 -10.59 -3.72
N ARG A 48 -0.13 -10.06 -4.53
CA ARG A 48 -1.30 -9.31 -4.06
C ARG A 48 -2.42 -10.29 -3.76
N GLN A 49 -2.71 -10.51 -2.48
CA GLN A 49 -3.70 -11.47 -2.03
C GLN A 49 -5.11 -10.90 -2.14
N ARG A 50 -6.01 -11.71 -2.66
CA ARG A 50 -7.43 -11.38 -2.76
C ARG A 50 -8.19 -12.06 -1.63
N TYR A 51 -9.26 -11.40 -1.16
CA TYR A 51 -10.06 -11.86 -0.03
C TYR A 51 -11.55 -11.72 -0.32
N GLU A 52 -12.35 -12.46 0.44
CA GLU A 52 -13.80 -12.30 0.42
C GLU A 52 -14.32 -12.33 1.85
N CYS A 53 -15.14 -11.35 2.22
CA CYS A 53 -15.76 -11.30 3.53
C CYS A 53 -16.96 -12.26 3.56
N GLN A 54 -16.97 -13.17 4.50
CA GLN A 54 -18.07 -14.13 4.62
C GLN A 54 -19.31 -13.50 5.25
N ALA A 55 -19.17 -12.39 5.95
CA ALA A 55 -20.31 -11.72 6.58
C ALA A 55 -21.10 -10.87 5.59
N CYS A 56 -20.43 -10.06 4.75
CA CYS A 56 -21.14 -9.17 3.83
C CYS A 56 -20.92 -9.49 2.35
N GLY A 57 -20.04 -10.43 2.03
CA GLY A 57 -19.79 -10.84 0.65
C GLY A 57 -18.86 -9.95 -0.15
N ARG A 58 -18.32 -8.90 0.45
CA ARG A 58 -17.43 -8.01 -0.28
C ARG A 58 -16.13 -8.70 -0.66
N GLN A 59 -15.72 -8.53 -1.91
CA GLN A 59 -14.41 -8.96 -2.36
C GLN A 59 -13.46 -7.76 -2.30
N PHE A 60 -12.25 -7.99 -1.82
CA PHE A 60 -11.24 -6.94 -1.69
C PHE A 60 -9.86 -7.60 -1.75
N ASP A 61 -8.82 -6.80 -1.73
CA ASP A 61 -7.45 -7.33 -1.75
C ASP A 61 -6.54 -6.48 -0.85
N ASP A 62 -5.24 -6.82 -0.85
CA ASP A 62 -4.26 -6.16 0.01
C ASP A 62 -4.25 -4.64 -0.15
N LEU A 63 -4.57 -4.13 -1.33
CA LEU A 63 -4.47 -2.71 -1.63
C LEU A 63 -5.81 -1.98 -1.68
N SER A 64 -6.94 -2.71 -1.60
CA SER A 64 -8.27 -2.09 -1.68
C SER A 64 -8.46 -1.04 -0.59
N GLY A 65 -8.84 0.16 -0.98
CA GLY A 65 -9.08 1.25 -0.03
C GLY A 65 -7.81 1.89 0.52
N THR A 66 -6.65 1.59 -0.04
CA THR A 66 -5.40 2.23 0.37
C THR A 66 -4.95 3.25 -0.67
N VAL A 67 -3.99 4.10 -0.28
CA VAL A 67 -3.41 5.07 -1.21
C VAL A 67 -2.63 4.41 -2.34
N PHE A 68 -2.32 3.13 -2.21
CA PHE A 68 -1.57 2.38 -3.23
C PHE A 68 -2.45 1.90 -4.38
N GLU A 69 -3.77 1.89 -4.20
CA GLU A 69 -4.69 1.40 -5.20
C GLU A 69 -4.81 2.39 -6.37
N GLY A 70 -4.69 1.88 -7.59
CA GLY A 70 -4.92 2.71 -8.78
C GLY A 70 -3.82 3.67 -9.16
N HIS A 71 -2.67 3.62 -8.50
CA HIS A 71 -1.56 4.51 -8.83
C HIS A 71 -0.61 3.92 -9.85
N HIS A 72 0.08 4.78 -10.58
CA HIS A 72 1.06 4.37 -11.58
C HIS A 72 2.33 3.81 -10.98
N GLN A 73 2.70 4.27 -9.80
CA GLN A 73 3.96 3.86 -9.19
C GLN A 73 3.86 2.45 -8.63
N PRO A 74 4.88 1.61 -8.80
CA PRO A 74 4.89 0.28 -8.19
C PRO A 74 4.82 0.36 -6.68
N LEU A 75 4.25 -0.67 -6.07
CA LEU A 75 4.12 -0.71 -4.61
C LEU A 75 5.47 -0.54 -3.91
N ARG A 76 6.53 -1.11 -4.44
CA ARG A 76 7.84 -0.99 -3.80
C ARG A 76 8.33 0.46 -3.72
N VAL A 77 7.95 1.31 -4.69
CA VAL A 77 8.29 2.73 -4.64
C VAL A 77 7.57 3.40 -3.46
N TRP A 78 6.29 3.08 -3.27
CA TRP A 78 5.52 3.58 -2.13
C TRP A 78 6.10 3.12 -0.80
N VAL A 79 6.46 1.84 -0.70
CA VAL A 79 7.01 1.28 0.55
C VAL A 79 8.36 1.93 0.87
N LEU A 80 9.21 2.12 -0.13
CA LEU A 80 10.50 2.78 0.07
C LEU A 80 10.31 4.24 0.43
N CYS A 81 9.33 4.92 -0.17
CA CYS A 81 9.00 6.30 0.18
C CYS A 81 8.63 6.39 1.66
N LEU A 82 7.78 5.49 2.13
CA LEU A 82 7.38 5.45 3.52
C LEU A 82 8.58 5.21 4.45
N TYR A 83 9.46 4.32 4.04
CA TYR A 83 10.69 4.04 4.80
C TYR A 83 11.58 5.29 4.92
N PHE A 84 11.78 6.00 3.80
CA PHE A 84 12.58 7.22 3.83
C PHE A 84 11.93 8.32 4.68
N MET A 85 10.61 8.39 4.68
CA MET A 85 9.90 9.34 5.57
C MET A 85 10.23 9.05 7.04
N GLY A 86 10.29 7.78 7.41
CA GLY A 86 10.67 7.38 8.76
C GLY A 86 12.09 7.76 9.12
N LEU A 87 12.96 7.93 8.13
CA LEU A 87 14.33 8.37 8.32
C LEU A 87 14.50 9.89 8.23
N ASN A 88 13.39 10.63 8.07
CA ASN A 88 13.40 12.09 7.92
C ASN A 88 14.16 12.58 6.70
N VAL A 89 14.15 11.82 5.62
CA VAL A 89 14.78 12.20 4.36
C VAL A 89 13.90 13.24 3.66
N SER A 90 14.51 14.25 3.07
CA SER A 90 13.76 15.32 2.40
C SER A 90 13.08 14.80 1.11
N ASN A 91 12.05 15.53 0.66
CA ASN A 91 11.35 15.16 -0.58
C ASN A 91 12.28 15.19 -1.78
N GLU A 92 13.22 16.13 -1.82
CA GLU A 92 14.20 16.19 -2.90
C GLU A 92 15.09 14.97 -2.92
N GLN A 93 15.52 14.52 -1.75
CA GLN A 93 16.36 13.33 -1.66
C GLN A 93 15.57 12.07 -1.99
N ILE A 94 14.33 11.97 -1.53
CA ILE A 94 13.45 10.85 -1.88
C ILE A 94 13.27 10.76 -3.40
N ALA A 95 13.01 11.92 -4.03
CA ALA A 95 12.86 11.98 -5.48
C ALA A 95 14.10 11.48 -6.19
N ALA A 96 15.27 11.89 -5.73
CA ALA A 96 16.54 11.47 -6.34
C ALA A 96 16.75 9.96 -6.19
N GLU A 97 16.49 9.42 -4.99
CA GLU A 97 16.72 8.00 -4.72
C GLU A 97 15.73 7.09 -5.45
N LEU A 98 14.51 7.54 -5.64
CA LEU A 98 13.46 6.73 -6.28
C LEU A 98 13.24 7.07 -7.74
N ASP A 99 14.05 7.98 -8.30
CA ASP A 99 13.94 8.42 -9.69
C ASP A 99 12.56 9.00 -9.99
N LEU A 100 12.12 9.89 -9.13
CA LEU A 100 10.83 10.59 -9.26
C LEU A 100 11.06 12.08 -9.42
N SER A 101 10.04 12.79 -9.91
CA SER A 101 10.06 14.25 -9.84
C SER A 101 9.84 14.67 -8.38
N VAL A 102 10.30 15.85 -8.02
CA VAL A 102 10.08 16.37 -6.66
C VAL A 102 8.58 16.52 -6.38
N GLY A 103 7.81 16.93 -7.39
CA GLY A 103 6.36 17.05 -7.25
C GLY A 103 5.69 15.71 -6.94
N ASP A 104 6.13 14.64 -7.61
CA ASP A 104 5.57 13.30 -7.34
C ASP A 104 5.95 12.82 -5.94
N ALA A 105 7.20 13.03 -5.54
CA ALA A 105 7.65 12.66 -4.19
C ALA A 105 6.85 13.42 -3.13
N GLN A 106 6.62 14.71 -3.35
CA GLN A 106 5.85 15.53 -2.43
C GLN A 106 4.40 15.05 -2.33
N ALA A 107 3.78 14.73 -3.45
CA ALA A 107 2.42 14.21 -3.47
C ALA A 107 2.32 12.89 -2.71
N MET A 108 3.26 11.99 -2.95
CA MET A 108 3.28 10.69 -2.30
C MET A 108 3.47 10.81 -0.79
N THR A 109 4.44 11.63 -0.35
CA THR A 109 4.67 11.79 1.09
C THR A 109 3.49 12.46 1.78
N THR A 110 2.81 13.38 1.10
CA THR A 110 1.60 14.01 1.65
C THR A 110 0.51 12.97 1.88
N GLN A 111 0.27 12.10 0.90
CA GLN A 111 -0.73 11.05 1.05
C GLN A 111 -0.36 10.08 2.16
N LEU A 112 0.91 9.70 2.24
CA LEU A 112 1.36 8.74 3.26
C LEU A 112 1.27 9.32 4.68
N ARG A 113 1.46 10.63 4.84
CA ARG A 113 1.30 11.26 6.15
C ARG A 113 -0.13 11.21 6.66
N GLU A 114 -1.08 11.17 5.77
CA GLU A 114 -2.49 11.08 6.14
C GLU A 114 -2.90 9.64 6.48
N GLY A 115 -2.03 8.68 6.23
CA GLY A 115 -2.28 7.27 6.49
C GLY A 115 -2.43 6.49 5.20
N ILE A 116 -2.19 5.19 5.27
CA ILE A 116 -2.26 4.34 4.07
C ILE A 116 -3.69 3.96 3.71
N VAL A 117 -4.63 4.01 4.65
CA VAL A 117 -6.03 3.70 4.37
C VAL A 117 -6.75 4.98 4.02
N VAL A 118 -7.36 5.00 2.83
CA VAL A 118 -8.11 6.17 2.39
C VAL A 118 -9.40 6.22 3.16
N LYS A 119 -9.68 7.36 3.80
CA LYS A 119 -10.93 7.54 4.51
C LYS A 119 -12.06 7.68 3.52
N LYS A 120 -13.14 6.94 3.74
CA LYS A 120 -14.29 7.07 2.88
C LYS A 120 -14.91 8.45 3.04
N SER A 121 -15.32 9.00 1.94
CA SER A 121 -16.08 10.25 1.98
C SER A 121 -17.39 10.02 2.72
N ARG A 122 -17.73 11.01 3.53
CA ARG A 122 -18.96 10.90 4.24
C ARG A 122 -20.09 11.51 3.51
N CYS A 123 -19.90 11.90 2.34
CA CYS A 123 -20.95 12.44 1.61
C CYS A 123 -21.85 11.39 1.24
N ASN A 124 -22.20 10.74 1.85
CA ASN A 124 -22.93 9.67 1.54
C ASN A 124 -24.35 9.89 1.38
#